data_2f56a3daec442b2adc41e8e7ca8117d4
#
_entry.id   2f56a3daec442b2adc41e8e7ca8117d4
#
_cell.length_a   1.000
_cell.length_b   1.000
_cell.length_c   1.000
_cell.angle_alpha   90.00
_cell.angle_beta   90.00
_cell.angle_gamma   90.00
#
_symmetry.space_group_name_H-M   'P 1'
#
loop_
_entity.id
_entity.type
_entity.pdbx_description
1 polymer ?
#
loop_
_entity_poly.entity_id
_entity_poly.type
_entity_poly.pdbx_seq_one_letter_code
_entity_poly.pdbx_strand_id
1 'polypeptide(L)'
;MFLPLNSFENICVCFLLMIIYSTAGWIGEMIYHSIVIKHLSEKRGFLNGFLCPIYGHGALLVLYVLNGGLKNPILTFLAGMVLTTALEYFTSWMMETIFHMRWWDYSNCKYQLNGRICLTNCIFFGLGCVLLCHVVNPPVLRWLMGIGPEYTVPVASFIFGLYIMDNVLSIRSAFQLSHRLDKLQKIQQEIRQHLDEKAQLYGNRVEELTGRLMNGLEKASDEYLQERVLRLAQLRSGADMFERRLLRSHPNLRSKRHGKLIDVLRQKKDGVVKK
;
A
#
# COMPACT_ATOMS: atom_id res chain seq x y z
N MET A 1 9.84 33.12 -1.25
CA MET A 1 8.69 32.21 -1.03
C MET A 1 8.61 31.29 -2.23
N PHE A 2 8.50 29.97 -2.05
CA PHE A 2 8.56 29.01 -3.16
C PHE A 2 7.54 29.39 -4.24
N LEU A 3 6.29 29.15 -4.09
CA LEU A 3 5.22 29.57 -5.01
C LEU A 3 4.04 30.02 -4.14
N PRO A 4 3.61 31.28 -4.21
CA PRO A 4 2.47 31.71 -3.39
C PRO A 4 1.18 31.08 -3.91
N LEU A 5 0.39 30.46 -3.00
CA LEU A 5 -0.90 29.84 -3.33
C LEU A 5 -2.05 30.87 -3.38
N ASN A 6 -1.77 32.09 -3.86
CA ASN A 6 -2.72 33.20 -3.93
C ASN A 6 -3.45 33.30 -5.26
N SER A 7 -3.06 32.54 -6.26
CA SER A 7 -3.74 32.47 -7.56
C SER A 7 -4.06 31.04 -7.95
N PHE A 8 -5.14 30.86 -8.71
CA PHE A 8 -5.54 29.55 -9.22
C PHE A 8 -4.46 28.92 -10.12
N GLU A 9 -3.78 29.75 -10.91
CA GLU A 9 -2.66 29.32 -11.76
C GLU A 9 -1.54 28.68 -10.95
N ASN A 10 -1.11 29.31 -9.86
CA ASN A 10 -0.06 28.77 -8.98
C ASN A 10 -0.49 27.46 -8.33
N ILE A 11 -1.76 27.30 -7.99
CA ILE A 11 -2.33 26.04 -7.48
C ILE A 11 -2.23 24.95 -8.56
N CYS A 12 -2.56 25.27 -9.81
CA CYS A 12 -2.41 24.36 -10.94
C CYS A 12 -0.96 23.95 -11.18
N VAL A 13 -0.03 24.91 -11.12
CA VAL A 13 1.42 24.63 -11.23
C VAL A 13 1.89 23.73 -10.10
N CYS A 14 1.50 23.99 -8.85
CA CYS A 14 1.83 23.12 -7.71
C CYS A 14 1.27 21.72 -7.87
N PHE A 15 0.03 21.61 -8.35
CA PHE A 15 -0.55 20.29 -8.62
C PHE A 15 0.22 19.55 -9.72
N LEU A 16 0.61 20.21 -10.81
CA LEU A 16 1.42 19.58 -11.85
C LEU A 16 2.80 19.16 -11.35
N LEU A 17 3.45 19.97 -10.50
CA LEU A 17 4.68 19.57 -9.81
C LEU A 17 4.49 18.32 -8.95
N MET A 18 3.37 18.24 -8.20
CA MET A 18 3.02 17.05 -7.42
C MET A 18 2.89 15.81 -8.31
N ILE A 19 2.24 15.92 -9.46
CA ILE A 19 2.11 14.83 -10.43
C ILE A 19 3.46 14.42 -11.00
N ILE A 20 4.30 15.38 -11.42
CA ILE A 20 5.65 15.12 -11.94
C ILE A 20 6.50 14.37 -10.93
N TYR A 21 6.52 14.82 -9.68
CA TYR A 21 7.33 14.18 -8.63
C TYR A 21 6.73 12.85 -8.15
N SER A 22 5.40 12.69 -8.20
CA SER A 22 4.75 11.40 -7.96
C SER A 22 5.11 10.36 -9.02
N THR A 23 5.20 10.79 -10.29
CA THR A 23 5.63 9.93 -11.41
C THR A 23 7.11 9.59 -11.31
N ALA A 24 7.96 10.58 -11.03
CA ALA A 24 9.40 10.37 -10.83
C ALA A 24 9.67 9.39 -9.67
N GLY A 25 8.95 9.55 -8.54
CA GLY A 25 9.03 8.62 -7.42
C GLY A 25 8.58 7.22 -7.78
N TRP A 26 7.50 7.08 -8.55
CA TRP A 26 7.05 5.78 -9.06
C TRP A 26 8.10 5.10 -9.95
N ILE A 27 8.74 5.86 -10.86
CA ILE A 27 9.84 5.36 -11.70
C ILE A 27 11.01 4.92 -10.82
N GLY A 28 11.39 5.72 -9.81
CA GLY A 28 12.44 5.39 -8.85
C GLY A 28 12.17 4.08 -8.10
N GLU A 29 10.94 3.87 -7.63
CA GLU A 29 10.50 2.62 -7.02
C GLU A 29 10.63 1.42 -7.97
N MET A 30 10.21 1.59 -9.22
CA MET A 30 10.31 0.52 -10.23
C MET A 30 11.77 0.14 -10.51
N ILE A 31 12.66 1.15 -10.65
CA ILE A 31 14.10 0.94 -10.87
C ILE A 31 14.71 0.24 -9.66
N TYR A 32 14.50 0.77 -8.45
CA TYR A 32 15.03 0.20 -7.21
C TYR A 32 14.64 -1.28 -7.06
N HIS A 33 13.37 -1.60 -7.28
CA HIS A 33 12.92 -2.98 -7.15
C HIS A 33 13.42 -3.90 -8.26
N SER A 34 13.56 -3.41 -9.48
CA SER A 34 14.10 -4.20 -10.59
C SER A 34 15.57 -4.57 -10.33
N ILE A 35 16.33 -3.66 -9.72
CA ILE A 35 17.75 -3.88 -9.37
C ILE A 35 17.86 -4.83 -8.17
N VAL A 36 17.11 -4.59 -7.09
CA VAL A 36 17.25 -5.31 -5.82
C VAL A 36 16.65 -6.72 -5.89
N ILE A 37 15.51 -6.89 -6.54
CA ILE A 37 14.78 -8.16 -6.58
C ILE A 37 15.12 -8.97 -7.84
N LYS A 38 15.86 -8.40 -8.81
CA LYS A 38 16.22 -9.02 -10.11
C LYS A 38 15.01 -9.56 -10.89
N HIS A 39 13.84 -9.02 -10.67
CA HIS A 39 12.60 -9.32 -11.38
C HIS A 39 11.98 -8.02 -11.87
N LEU A 40 11.57 -7.99 -13.15
CA LEU A 40 10.72 -6.91 -13.65
C LEU A 40 9.46 -6.86 -12.78
N SER A 41 9.43 -5.90 -11.87
CA SER A 41 8.38 -5.77 -10.88
C SER A 41 7.07 -5.39 -11.57
N GLU A 42 5.99 -6.11 -11.26
CA GLU A 42 4.65 -5.65 -11.63
C GLU A 42 4.41 -4.25 -11.04
N LYS A 43 3.54 -3.44 -11.67
CA LYS A 43 3.21 -2.05 -11.28
C LYS A 43 3.10 -1.90 -9.76
N ARG A 44 3.88 -1.00 -9.20
CA ARG A 44 3.87 -0.66 -7.77
C ARG A 44 3.09 0.62 -7.51
N GLY A 45 2.73 0.83 -6.24
CA GLY A 45 2.03 2.00 -5.78
C GLY A 45 0.57 1.72 -5.40
N PHE A 46 0.03 2.59 -4.55
CA PHE A 46 -1.36 2.51 -4.09
C PHE A 46 -2.35 2.78 -5.23
N LEU A 47 -2.05 3.76 -6.08
CA LEU A 47 -2.89 4.13 -7.22
C LEU A 47 -2.80 3.12 -8.37
N ASN A 48 -3.84 3.08 -9.22
CA ASN A 48 -3.86 2.23 -10.41
C ASN A 48 -2.96 2.75 -11.53
N GLY A 49 -2.77 4.09 -11.59
CA GLY A 49 -1.89 4.77 -12.53
C GLY A 49 -0.41 4.64 -12.19
N PHE A 50 0.40 5.41 -12.93
CA PHE A 50 1.87 5.46 -12.79
C PHE A 50 2.29 6.54 -11.79
N LEU A 51 1.60 6.61 -10.64
CA LEU A 51 1.80 7.64 -9.63
C LEU A 51 2.05 7.01 -8.26
N CYS A 52 2.99 7.57 -7.53
CA CYS A 52 3.20 7.28 -6.13
C CYS A 52 3.04 8.58 -5.32
N PRO A 53 1.82 8.90 -4.84
CA PRO A 53 1.46 10.23 -4.31
C PRO A 53 2.32 10.69 -3.14
N ILE A 54 2.83 9.77 -2.32
CA ILE A 54 3.67 10.12 -1.16
C ILE A 54 4.91 10.91 -1.56
N TYR A 55 5.51 10.60 -2.74
CA TYR A 55 6.68 11.33 -3.25
C TYR A 55 6.31 12.75 -3.69
N GLY A 56 5.19 12.91 -4.40
CA GLY A 56 4.71 14.23 -4.83
C GLY A 56 4.33 15.13 -3.67
N HIS A 57 3.56 14.59 -2.71
CA HIS A 57 3.19 15.34 -1.50
C HIS A 57 4.42 15.65 -0.64
N GLY A 58 5.38 14.70 -0.51
CA GLY A 58 6.62 14.90 0.20
C GLY A 58 7.49 15.98 -0.45
N ALA A 59 7.59 15.95 -1.78
CA ALA A 59 8.31 16.98 -2.54
C ALA A 59 7.71 18.38 -2.30
N LEU A 60 6.38 18.52 -2.44
CA LEU A 60 5.73 19.81 -2.17
C LEU A 60 5.90 20.26 -0.72
N LEU A 61 5.75 19.36 0.25
CA LEU A 61 5.96 19.66 1.66
C LEU A 61 7.36 20.26 1.88
N VAL A 62 8.39 19.59 1.38
CA VAL A 62 9.79 20.04 1.51
C VAL A 62 10.01 21.39 0.80
N LEU A 63 9.51 21.55 -0.43
CA LEU A 63 9.64 22.78 -1.19
C LEU A 63 8.95 23.98 -0.53
N TYR A 64 7.78 23.76 0.10
CA TYR A 64 7.09 24.82 0.83
C TYR A 64 7.76 25.14 2.15
N VAL A 65 8.06 24.15 2.98
CA VAL A 65 8.64 24.38 4.31
C VAL A 65 10.05 24.94 4.21
N LEU A 66 10.85 24.45 3.26
CA LEU A 66 12.23 24.93 3.06
C LEU A 66 12.33 26.05 2.02
N ASN A 67 11.21 26.61 1.59
CA ASN A 67 11.13 27.71 0.63
C ASN A 67 11.94 27.46 -0.68
N GLY A 68 11.79 26.26 -1.23
CA GLY A 68 12.54 25.81 -2.42
C GLY A 68 13.93 25.24 -2.13
N GLY A 69 14.32 25.18 -0.87
CA GLY A 69 15.62 24.68 -0.39
C GLY A 69 16.40 25.74 0.39
N LEU A 70 17.08 25.31 1.44
CA LEU A 70 17.95 26.18 2.22
C LEU A 70 19.27 26.42 1.46
N LYS A 71 19.93 27.57 1.67
CA LYS A 71 21.22 27.87 1.03
C LYS A 71 22.29 26.81 1.33
N ASN A 72 22.26 26.24 2.54
CA ASN A 72 23.17 25.18 2.96
C ASN A 72 22.58 23.80 2.63
N PRO A 73 23.21 23.01 1.74
CA PRO A 73 22.72 21.66 1.38
C PRO A 73 22.65 20.70 2.57
N ILE A 74 23.54 20.84 3.57
CA ILE A 74 23.53 20.00 4.77
C ILE A 74 22.26 20.26 5.60
N LEU A 75 21.88 21.54 5.75
CA LEU A 75 20.63 21.88 6.44
C LEU A 75 19.41 21.42 5.65
N THR A 76 19.45 21.51 4.31
CA THR A 76 18.38 20.95 3.45
C THR A 76 18.28 19.44 3.63
N PHE A 77 19.42 18.73 3.71
CA PHE A 77 19.46 17.30 3.98
C PHE A 77 18.78 16.94 5.32
N LEU A 78 19.24 17.60 6.42
CA LEU A 78 18.72 17.30 7.76
C LEU A 78 17.23 17.64 7.91
N ALA A 79 16.82 18.83 7.48
CA ALA A 79 15.43 19.26 7.55
C ALA A 79 14.53 18.44 6.62
N GLY A 80 14.98 18.16 5.40
CA GLY A 80 14.28 17.32 4.45
C GLY A 80 14.11 15.89 4.96
N MET A 81 15.16 15.32 5.55
CA MET A 81 15.13 14.00 6.18
C MET A 81 14.05 13.93 7.29
N VAL A 82 14.02 14.93 8.18
CA VAL A 82 13.01 14.98 9.26
C VAL A 82 11.60 15.10 8.71
N LEU A 83 11.36 16.03 7.76
CA LEU A 83 10.04 16.26 7.17
C LEU A 83 9.51 15.03 6.44
N THR A 84 10.33 14.41 5.59
CA THR A 84 9.91 13.23 4.82
C THR A 84 9.72 12.00 5.69
N THR A 85 10.56 11.82 6.72
CA THR A 85 10.41 10.74 7.71
C THR A 85 9.12 10.89 8.51
N ALA A 86 8.79 12.12 8.94
CA ALA A 86 7.53 12.40 9.63
C ALA A 86 6.32 12.11 8.72
N LEU A 87 6.38 12.51 7.46
CA LEU A 87 5.33 12.23 6.47
C LEU A 87 5.18 10.72 6.23
N GLU A 88 6.29 9.97 6.07
CA GLU A 88 6.27 8.52 5.87
C GLU A 88 5.66 7.80 7.06
N TYR A 89 6.05 8.18 8.28
CA TYR A 89 5.50 7.61 9.50
C TYR A 89 4.00 7.89 9.63
N PHE A 90 3.59 9.15 9.43
CA PHE A 90 2.18 9.56 9.47
C PHE A 90 1.34 8.83 8.43
N THR A 91 1.82 8.76 7.18
CA THR A 91 1.12 8.06 6.10
C THR A 91 0.95 6.57 6.42
N SER A 92 2.01 5.90 6.93
CA SER A 92 1.94 4.51 7.35
C SER A 92 0.93 4.29 8.48
N TRP A 93 0.93 5.18 9.48
CA TRP A 93 -0.01 5.12 10.60
C TRP A 93 -1.45 5.36 10.12
N MET A 94 -1.69 6.36 9.32
CA MET A 94 -3.00 6.70 8.76
C MET A 94 -3.57 5.55 7.92
N MET A 95 -2.79 4.99 7.01
CA MET A 95 -3.21 3.88 6.17
C MET A 95 -3.50 2.60 6.98
N GLU A 96 -2.69 2.30 8.00
CA GLU A 96 -2.95 1.16 8.90
C GLU A 96 -4.25 1.38 9.71
N THR A 97 -4.51 2.61 10.16
CA THR A 97 -5.72 2.94 10.91
C THR A 97 -6.99 2.83 10.06
N ILE A 98 -6.93 3.32 8.82
CA ILE A 98 -8.10 3.34 7.90
C ILE A 98 -8.38 1.94 7.32
N PHE A 99 -7.35 1.27 6.82
CA PHE A 99 -7.52 0.01 6.07
C PHE A 99 -7.19 -1.23 6.90
N HIS A 100 -6.71 -1.08 8.15
CA HIS A 100 -6.23 -2.17 9.02
C HIS A 100 -5.12 -3.03 8.40
N MET A 101 -4.37 -2.44 7.46
CA MET A 101 -3.29 -3.06 6.71
C MET A 101 -2.07 -2.16 6.65
N ARG A 102 -0.87 -2.75 6.77
CA ARG A 102 0.41 -2.06 6.53
C ARG A 102 0.85 -2.28 5.10
N TRP A 103 1.08 -1.21 4.37
CA TRP A 103 1.48 -1.25 2.97
C TRP A 103 2.96 -1.54 2.78
N TRP A 104 3.78 -1.18 3.78
CA TRP A 104 5.19 -1.55 3.88
C TRP A 104 5.54 -1.88 5.33
N ASP A 105 6.60 -2.67 5.52
CA ASP A 105 7.03 -3.10 6.84
C ASP A 105 8.57 -3.23 6.88
N TYR A 106 9.19 -2.38 7.69
CA TYR A 106 10.63 -2.35 7.93
C TYR A 106 11.03 -3.06 9.22
N SER A 107 10.18 -3.89 9.80
CA SER A 107 10.46 -4.59 11.07
C SER A 107 11.74 -5.43 11.03
N ASN A 108 12.16 -5.86 9.85
CA ASN A 108 13.40 -6.61 9.63
C ASN A 108 14.66 -5.73 9.49
N CYS A 109 14.51 -4.39 9.45
CA CYS A 109 15.64 -3.47 9.37
C CYS A 109 16.24 -3.21 10.75
N LYS A 110 17.59 -3.08 10.83
CA LYS A 110 18.31 -2.92 12.09
C LYS A 110 17.95 -1.66 12.87
N TYR A 111 17.78 -0.53 12.18
CA TYR A 111 17.39 0.75 12.77
C TYR A 111 16.04 1.19 12.22
N GLN A 112 14.98 0.82 12.91
CA GLN A 112 13.61 1.11 12.50
C GLN A 112 12.76 1.59 13.69
N LEU A 113 11.69 2.30 13.42
CA LEU A 113 10.72 2.74 14.41
C LEU A 113 9.34 2.16 14.08
N ASN A 114 8.87 1.25 14.94
CA ASN A 114 7.58 0.56 14.82
C ASN A 114 7.34 -0.16 13.48
N GLY A 115 8.41 -0.50 12.74
CA GLY A 115 8.34 -1.08 11.39
C GLY A 115 7.82 -0.11 10.32
N ARG A 116 7.62 1.18 10.63
CA ARG A 116 7.03 2.18 9.73
C ARG A 116 8.07 2.94 8.93
N ILE A 117 9.21 3.20 9.54
CA ILE A 117 10.35 3.92 8.97
C ILE A 117 11.65 3.20 9.33
N CYS A 118 12.68 3.37 8.53
CA CYS A 118 14.04 2.90 8.83
C CYS A 118 15.08 3.94 8.48
N LEU A 119 16.20 3.95 9.22
CA LEU A 119 17.26 4.95 9.10
C LEU A 119 17.84 5.01 7.67
N THR A 120 18.00 3.86 7.02
CA THR A 120 18.50 3.81 5.63
C THR A 120 17.62 4.60 4.69
N ASN A 121 16.29 4.42 4.75
CA ASN A 121 15.35 5.17 3.91
C ASN A 121 15.33 6.66 4.28
N CYS A 122 15.41 6.99 5.58
CA CYS A 122 15.49 8.39 6.02
C CYS A 122 16.69 9.12 5.38
N ILE A 123 17.86 8.47 5.34
CA ILE A 123 19.07 9.03 4.71
C ILE A 123 18.84 9.20 3.19
N PHE A 124 18.31 8.20 2.51
CA PHE A 124 18.00 8.29 1.08
C PHE A 124 17.01 9.42 0.76
N PHE A 125 15.98 9.59 1.59
CA PHE A 125 15.03 10.70 1.43
C PHE A 125 15.67 12.06 1.68
N GLY A 126 16.55 12.17 2.69
CA GLY A 126 17.33 13.40 2.91
C GLY A 126 18.19 13.78 1.70
N LEU A 127 18.91 12.82 1.11
CA LEU A 127 19.68 13.02 -0.14
C LEU A 127 18.76 13.41 -1.30
N GLY A 128 17.61 12.73 -1.42
CA GLY A 128 16.57 13.06 -2.40
C GLY A 128 16.06 14.49 -2.27
N CYS A 129 15.92 15.00 -1.03
CA CYS A 129 15.51 16.40 -0.78
C CYS A 129 16.57 17.41 -1.25
N VAL A 130 17.87 17.12 -1.05
CA VAL A 130 18.95 17.96 -1.58
C VAL A 130 18.91 17.98 -3.10
N LEU A 131 18.82 16.80 -3.73
CA LEU A 131 18.72 16.67 -5.19
C LEU A 131 17.49 17.41 -5.73
N LEU A 132 16.33 17.21 -5.09
CA LEU A 132 15.08 17.88 -5.45
C LEU A 132 15.23 19.39 -5.40
N CYS A 133 15.66 19.96 -4.27
CA CYS A 133 15.66 21.40 -4.06
C CYS A 133 16.70 22.12 -4.91
N HIS A 134 17.91 21.55 -5.04
CA HIS A 134 19.04 22.26 -5.64
C HIS A 134 19.26 21.92 -7.12
N VAL A 135 18.81 20.75 -7.58
CA VAL A 135 19.10 20.29 -8.94
C VAL A 135 17.83 20.15 -9.77
N VAL A 136 16.83 19.41 -9.28
CA VAL A 136 15.68 18.99 -10.09
C VAL A 136 14.60 20.08 -10.14
N ASN A 137 14.21 20.63 -8.99
CA ASN A 137 13.08 21.57 -8.95
C ASN A 137 13.33 22.90 -9.69
N PRO A 138 14.52 23.56 -9.64
CA PRO A 138 14.70 24.84 -10.29
C PRO A 138 14.48 24.83 -11.82
N PRO A 139 15.00 23.86 -12.60
CA PRO A 139 14.70 23.80 -14.02
C PRO A 139 13.25 23.35 -14.31
N VAL A 140 12.69 22.40 -13.54
CA VAL A 140 11.31 21.91 -13.73
C VAL A 140 10.32 23.06 -13.48
N LEU A 141 10.49 23.80 -12.40
CA LEU A 141 9.62 24.94 -12.08
C LEU A 141 9.70 26.01 -13.15
N ARG A 142 10.93 26.39 -13.60
CA ARG A 142 11.10 27.37 -14.68
C ARG A 142 10.44 26.93 -15.98
N TRP A 143 10.59 25.66 -16.34
CA TRP A 143 9.95 25.10 -17.53
C TRP A 143 8.43 25.17 -17.40
N LEU A 144 7.87 24.75 -16.26
CA LEU A 144 6.43 24.73 -16.07
C LEU A 144 5.82 26.14 -16.03
N MET A 145 6.51 27.11 -15.41
CA MET A 145 6.07 28.51 -15.41
C MET A 145 6.24 29.18 -16.78
N GLY A 146 7.12 28.67 -17.64
CA GLY A 146 7.26 29.12 -19.03
C GLY A 146 6.13 28.68 -19.96
N ILE A 147 5.33 27.71 -19.52
CA ILE A 147 4.16 27.21 -20.26
C ILE A 147 2.98 28.11 -19.99
N GLY A 148 2.65 29.16 -20.32
CA GLY A 148 1.53 30.04 -20.00
C GLY A 148 0.29 29.38 -19.34
N PRO A 149 -0.49 30.17 -18.62
CA PRO A 149 -1.68 29.67 -17.90
C PRO A 149 -2.76 29.09 -18.83
N GLU A 150 -2.78 29.51 -20.08
CA GLU A 150 -3.70 29.03 -21.13
C GLU A 150 -3.55 27.53 -21.41
N TYR A 151 -2.38 26.94 -21.13
CA TYR A 151 -2.10 25.50 -21.26
C TYR A 151 -2.03 24.80 -19.90
N THR A 152 -1.39 25.42 -18.90
CA THR A 152 -1.20 24.78 -17.59
C THR A 152 -2.52 24.53 -16.86
N VAL A 153 -3.46 25.49 -16.94
CA VAL A 153 -4.75 25.37 -16.23
C VAL A 153 -5.64 24.26 -16.81
N PRO A 154 -5.89 24.17 -18.13
CA PRO A 154 -6.68 23.07 -18.70
C PRO A 154 -6.04 21.69 -18.48
N VAL A 155 -4.71 21.60 -18.65
CA VAL A 155 -3.98 20.35 -18.45
C VAL A 155 -4.05 19.90 -16.99
N ALA A 156 -3.82 20.82 -16.04
CA ALA A 156 -3.95 20.52 -14.62
C ALA A 156 -5.36 20.06 -14.25
N SER A 157 -6.40 20.73 -14.77
CA SER A 157 -7.79 20.39 -14.52
C SER A 157 -8.17 19.01 -15.04
N PHE A 158 -7.70 18.67 -16.25
CA PHE A 158 -7.92 17.34 -16.84
C PHE A 158 -7.22 16.24 -16.04
N ILE A 159 -5.92 16.42 -15.71
CA ILE A 159 -5.15 15.47 -14.91
C ILE A 159 -5.74 15.35 -13.50
N PHE A 160 -6.27 16.44 -12.93
CA PHE A 160 -6.92 16.41 -11.62
C PHE A 160 -8.15 15.50 -11.63
N GLY A 161 -9.00 15.58 -12.67
CA GLY A 161 -10.13 14.67 -12.83
C GLY A 161 -9.71 13.20 -12.87
N LEU A 162 -8.67 12.86 -13.64
CA LEU A 162 -8.12 11.50 -13.70
C LEU A 162 -7.52 11.06 -12.35
N TYR A 163 -6.81 11.97 -11.67
CA TYR A 163 -6.20 11.70 -10.37
C TYR A 163 -7.27 11.42 -9.30
N ILE A 164 -8.35 12.19 -9.25
CA ILE A 164 -9.46 11.94 -8.31
C ILE A 164 -10.13 10.61 -8.61
N MET A 165 -10.40 10.30 -9.89
CA MET A 165 -11.01 9.03 -10.28
C MET A 165 -10.14 7.83 -9.86
N ASP A 166 -8.82 7.90 -10.08
CA ASP A 166 -7.90 6.83 -9.67
C ASP A 166 -7.83 6.68 -8.15
N ASN A 167 -7.82 7.80 -7.40
CA ASN A 167 -7.88 7.75 -5.94
C ASN A 167 -9.16 7.06 -5.44
N VAL A 168 -10.33 7.42 -5.97
CA VAL A 168 -11.61 6.81 -5.59
C VAL A 168 -11.61 5.30 -5.85
N LEU A 169 -11.15 4.87 -7.02
CA LEU A 169 -11.06 3.45 -7.38
C LEU A 169 -10.07 2.70 -6.48
N SER A 170 -8.92 3.28 -6.19
CA SER A 170 -7.88 2.66 -5.36
C SER A 170 -8.32 2.55 -3.89
N ILE A 171 -8.93 3.60 -3.34
CA ILE A 171 -9.50 3.60 -1.98
C ILE A 171 -10.61 2.55 -1.87
N ARG A 172 -11.54 2.50 -2.84
CA ARG A 172 -12.60 1.49 -2.87
C ARG A 172 -12.02 0.07 -2.87
N SER A 173 -11.01 -0.18 -3.68
CA SER A 173 -10.35 -1.49 -3.77
C SER A 173 -9.65 -1.87 -2.46
N ALA A 174 -9.03 -0.91 -1.76
CA ALA A 174 -8.40 -1.13 -0.47
C ALA A 174 -9.45 -1.49 0.61
N PHE A 175 -10.60 -0.81 0.63
CA PHE A 175 -11.70 -1.16 1.54
C PHE A 175 -12.30 -2.53 1.21
N GLN A 176 -12.50 -2.85 -0.06
CA GLN A 176 -13.00 -4.17 -0.48
C GLN A 176 -12.06 -5.29 -0.02
N LEU A 177 -10.74 -5.09 -0.18
CA LEU A 177 -9.74 -6.04 0.29
C LEU A 177 -9.78 -6.19 1.82
N SER A 178 -9.88 -5.10 2.58
CA SER A 178 -10.01 -5.13 4.04
C SER A 178 -11.25 -5.90 4.48
N HIS A 179 -12.42 -5.59 3.91
CA HIS A 179 -13.67 -6.30 4.19
C HIS A 179 -13.61 -7.79 3.86
N ARG A 180 -12.93 -8.15 2.76
CA ARG A 180 -12.74 -9.55 2.37
C ARG A 180 -11.90 -10.30 3.40
N LEU A 181 -10.83 -9.68 3.88
CA LEU A 181 -9.97 -10.23 4.92
C LEU A 181 -10.74 -10.43 6.24
N ASP A 182 -11.60 -9.49 6.63
CA ASP A 182 -12.49 -9.62 7.80
C ASP A 182 -13.44 -10.83 7.68
N LYS A 183 -14.05 -11.01 6.51
CA LYS A 183 -14.95 -12.16 6.26
C LYS A 183 -14.19 -13.50 6.32
N LEU A 184 -13.01 -13.55 5.70
CA LEU A 184 -12.16 -14.76 5.75
C LEU A 184 -11.76 -15.11 7.18
N GLN A 185 -11.40 -14.10 7.98
CA GLN A 185 -11.05 -14.31 9.39
C GLN A 185 -12.23 -14.85 10.21
N LYS A 186 -13.42 -14.28 10.02
CA LYS A 186 -14.64 -14.77 10.70
C LYS A 186 -14.91 -16.24 10.40
N ILE A 187 -14.92 -16.63 9.11
CA ILE A 187 -15.15 -18.01 8.72
C ILE A 187 -14.07 -18.95 9.29
N GLN A 188 -12.81 -18.52 9.29
CA GLN A 188 -11.73 -19.30 9.89
C GLN A 188 -11.91 -19.49 11.39
N GLN A 189 -12.36 -18.46 12.11
CA GLN A 189 -12.67 -18.55 13.54
C GLN A 189 -13.86 -19.49 13.82
N GLU A 190 -14.94 -19.39 13.03
CA GLU A 190 -16.11 -20.28 13.13
C GLU A 190 -15.73 -21.76 12.92
N ILE A 191 -14.90 -22.05 11.90
CA ILE A 191 -14.39 -23.40 11.66
C ILE A 191 -13.57 -23.88 12.87
N ARG A 192 -12.67 -23.03 13.38
CA ARG A 192 -11.83 -23.40 14.53
C ARG A 192 -12.66 -23.68 15.77
N GLN A 193 -13.61 -22.81 16.11
CA GLN A 193 -14.52 -23.01 17.24
C GLN A 193 -15.29 -24.32 17.12
N HIS A 194 -15.85 -24.61 15.96
CA HIS A 194 -16.60 -25.85 15.71
C HIS A 194 -15.72 -27.10 15.85
N LEU A 195 -14.44 -27.02 15.40
CA LEU A 195 -13.49 -28.13 15.59
C LEU A 195 -13.08 -28.29 17.04
N ASP A 196 -12.89 -27.20 17.79
CA ASP A 196 -12.54 -27.22 19.21
C ASP A 196 -13.71 -27.77 20.06
N GLU A 197 -14.96 -27.36 19.79
CA GLU A 197 -16.15 -27.88 20.44
C GLU A 197 -16.30 -29.41 20.21
N LYS A 198 -16.07 -29.87 18.97
CA LYS A 198 -16.08 -31.31 18.68
C LYS A 198 -14.95 -32.05 19.37
N ALA A 199 -13.74 -31.51 19.36
CA ALA A 199 -12.60 -32.13 20.05
C ALA A 199 -12.85 -32.26 21.55
N GLN A 200 -13.52 -31.32 22.20
CA GLN A 200 -13.93 -31.41 23.60
C GLN A 200 -15.01 -32.47 23.83
N LEU A 201 -16.00 -32.55 22.95
CA LEU A 201 -17.05 -33.59 23.00
C LEU A 201 -16.48 -35.01 22.83
N TYR A 202 -15.49 -35.17 21.94
CA TYR A 202 -14.82 -36.47 21.72
C TYR A 202 -13.82 -36.82 22.85
N GLY A 203 -13.10 -35.83 23.41
CA GLY A 203 -12.16 -36.05 24.51
C GLY A 203 -12.82 -36.62 25.78
N ASN A 204 -14.08 -36.37 25.99
CA ASN A 204 -14.86 -36.88 27.16
C ASN A 204 -15.57 -38.23 26.90
N ARG A 205 -15.48 -38.83 25.71
CA ARG A 205 -16.22 -40.05 25.32
C ARG A 205 -15.40 -41.07 24.52
N VAL A 206 -14.07 -40.99 24.54
CA VAL A 206 -13.23 -41.84 23.67
C VAL A 206 -13.31 -43.35 23.99
N GLU A 207 -13.82 -43.80 25.13
CA GLU A 207 -13.87 -45.21 25.46
C GLU A 207 -15.14 -45.97 25.02
N GLU A 208 -16.26 -45.27 24.74
CA GLU A 208 -17.55 -46.00 24.56
C GLU A 208 -18.12 -46.03 23.12
N LEU A 209 -17.58 -45.24 22.17
CA LEU A 209 -18.26 -45.00 20.88
C LEU A 209 -17.45 -45.20 19.60
N THR A 210 -16.34 -45.90 19.66
CA THR A 210 -15.41 -46.05 18.50
C THR A 210 -15.96 -46.84 17.31
N GLY A 211 -17.14 -47.44 17.39
CA GLY A 211 -17.62 -48.32 16.31
C GLY A 211 -18.85 -47.86 15.52
N ARG A 212 -19.70 -47.01 16.08
CA ARG A 212 -21.02 -46.70 15.43
C ARG A 212 -21.24 -45.25 15.04
N LEU A 213 -20.44 -44.30 15.52
CA LEU A 213 -20.62 -42.86 15.28
C LEU A 213 -19.75 -42.29 14.15
N MET A 214 -18.71 -42.98 13.74
CA MET A 214 -17.82 -42.51 12.68
C MET A 214 -18.54 -42.24 11.35
N ASN A 215 -19.42 -43.14 10.90
CA ASN A 215 -20.06 -42.99 9.59
C ASN A 215 -21.21 -41.97 9.54
N GLY A 216 -21.91 -41.71 10.64
CA GLY A 216 -23.03 -40.76 10.68
C GLY A 216 -22.56 -39.30 10.98
N LEU A 217 -21.55 -39.16 11.84
CA LEU A 217 -20.99 -37.87 12.22
C LEU A 217 -20.03 -37.34 11.17
N GLU A 218 -19.34 -38.22 10.45
CA GLU A 218 -18.46 -37.88 9.32
C GLU A 218 -19.27 -37.18 8.21
N LYS A 219 -20.48 -37.64 7.90
CA LYS A 219 -21.35 -37.04 6.89
C LYS A 219 -21.89 -35.66 7.29
N ALA A 220 -22.40 -35.47 8.49
CA ALA A 220 -22.95 -34.19 8.96
C ALA A 220 -21.86 -33.16 9.27
N SER A 221 -20.70 -33.61 9.78
CA SER A 221 -19.50 -32.81 9.97
C SER A 221 -18.92 -32.35 8.64
N ASP A 222 -18.98 -33.22 7.66
CA ASP A 222 -18.44 -32.99 6.32
C ASP A 222 -19.27 -31.93 5.57
N GLU A 223 -20.61 -31.93 5.71
CA GLU A 223 -21.50 -30.99 5.03
C GLU A 223 -21.31 -29.53 5.55
N TYR A 224 -21.24 -29.35 6.87
CA TYR A 224 -20.98 -28.05 7.46
C TYR A 224 -19.56 -27.51 7.08
N LEU A 225 -18.56 -28.37 7.20
CA LEU A 225 -17.21 -28.03 6.83
C LEU A 225 -17.07 -27.79 5.32
N GLN A 226 -17.72 -28.60 4.49
CA GLN A 226 -17.74 -28.41 3.03
C GLN A 226 -18.37 -27.08 2.65
N GLU A 227 -19.52 -26.71 3.23
CA GLU A 227 -20.13 -25.38 2.97
C GLU A 227 -19.19 -24.24 3.34
N ARG A 228 -18.52 -24.32 4.51
CA ARG A 228 -17.58 -23.27 4.94
C ARG A 228 -16.32 -23.24 4.10
N VAL A 229 -15.78 -24.39 3.71
CA VAL A 229 -14.64 -24.50 2.79
C VAL A 229 -15.00 -23.96 1.41
N LEU A 230 -16.19 -24.24 0.89
CA LEU A 230 -16.69 -23.67 -0.36
C LEU A 230 -16.82 -22.14 -0.27
N ARG A 231 -17.37 -21.61 0.82
CA ARG A 231 -17.42 -20.15 1.06
C ARG A 231 -16.03 -19.53 1.13
N LEU A 232 -15.07 -20.18 1.79
CA LEU A 232 -13.67 -19.76 1.79
C LEU A 232 -13.07 -19.76 0.37
N ALA A 233 -13.34 -20.81 -0.40
CA ALA A 233 -12.88 -20.93 -1.78
C ALA A 233 -13.49 -19.84 -2.67
N GLN A 234 -14.79 -19.54 -2.53
CA GLN A 234 -15.47 -18.47 -3.26
C GLN A 234 -14.91 -17.08 -2.88
N LEU A 235 -14.75 -16.80 -1.59
CA LEU A 235 -14.13 -15.56 -1.14
C LEU A 235 -12.68 -15.42 -1.62
N ARG A 236 -11.94 -16.53 -1.67
CA ARG A 236 -10.58 -16.57 -2.19
C ARG A 236 -10.52 -16.38 -3.71
N SER A 237 -11.49 -16.94 -4.46
CA SER A 237 -11.53 -16.83 -5.93
C SER A 237 -12.10 -15.51 -6.43
N GLY A 238 -13.01 -14.89 -5.71
CA GLY A 238 -13.75 -13.70 -6.09
C GLY A 238 -12.97 -12.39 -5.95
N ALA A 239 -11.64 -12.41 -5.77
CA ALA A 239 -10.85 -11.19 -5.75
C ALA A 239 -10.93 -10.46 -7.09
N ASP A 240 -11.33 -9.18 -7.05
CA ASP A 240 -11.40 -8.31 -8.21
C ASP A 240 -9.99 -8.03 -8.79
N MET A 241 -9.94 -7.58 -10.05
CA MET A 241 -8.69 -7.26 -10.73
C MET A 241 -7.87 -6.22 -9.95
N PHE A 242 -8.52 -5.20 -9.38
CA PHE A 242 -7.89 -4.16 -8.58
C PHE A 242 -7.34 -4.68 -7.25
N GLU A 243 -8.08 -5.55 -6.55
CA GLU A 243 -7.61 -6.18 -5.31
C GLU A 243 -6.38 -7.07 -5.56
N ARG A 244 -6.40 -7.84 -6.65
CA ARG A 244 -5.26 -8.67 -7.07
C ARG A 244 -4.04 -7.80 -7.38
N ARG A 245 -4.24 -6.66 -8.03
CA ARG A 245 -3.18 -5.69 -8.28
C ARG A 245 -2.58 -5.16 -6.97
N LEU A 246 -3.41 -4.74 -6.00
CA LEU A 246 -2.94 -4.25 -4.70
C LEU A 246 -2.08 -5.30 -3.98
N LEU A 247 -2.50 -6.57 -3.98
CA LEU A 247 -1.73 -7.66 -3.37
C LEU A 247 -0.38 -7.90 -4.06
N ARG A 248 -0.29 -7.70 -5.38
CA ARG A 248 0.94 -7.86 -6.15
C ARG A 248 1.87 -6.67 -6.01
N SER A 249 1.33 -5.45 -6.04
CA SER A 249 2.12 -4.21 -5.94
C SER A 249 2.74 -4.00 -4.55
N HIS A 250 2.21 -4.67 -3.51
CA HIS A 250 2.70 -4.55 -2.14
C HIS A 250 3.05 -5.92 -1.54
N PRO A 251 4.20 -6.54 -1.91
CA PRO A 251 4.58 -7.86 -1.43
C PRO A 251 4.78 -7.91 0.10
N ASN A 252 5.09 -6.79 0.72
CA ASN A 252 5.26 -6.65 2.17
C ASN A 252 3.98 -6.19 2.91
N LEU A 253 2.82 -6.18 2.22
CA LEU A 253 1.52 -5.88 2.84
C LEU A 253 1.27 -6.86 4.00
N ARG A 254 1.06 -6.34 5.18
CA ARG A 254 0.76 -7.11 6.40
C ARG A 254 -0.46 -6.55 7.10
N SER A 255 -1.12 -7.36 7.91
CA SER A 255 -2.19 -6.94 8.79
C SER A 255 -2.03 -7.58 10.15
N LYS A 256 -2.01 -6.75 11.20
CA LYS A 256 -2.03 -7.23 12.59
C LYS A 256 -3.33 -7.96 12.91
N ARG A 257 -4.43 -7.49 12.30
CA ARG A 257 -5.78 -8.03 12.53
C ARG A 257 -5.99 -9.37 11.82
N HIS A 258 -5.46 -9.55 10.60
CA HIS A 258 -5.76 -10.68 9.73
C HIS A 258 -4.64 -11.72 9.65
N GLY A 259 -3.53 -11.56 10.39
CA GLY A 259 -2.43 -12.52 10.46
C GLY A 259 -1.94 -12.98 9.08
N LYS A 260 -1.89 -14.29 8.87
CA LYS A 260 -1.41 -14.92 7.62
C LYS A 260 -2.45 -14.98 6.49
N LEU A 261 -3.67 -14.43 6.65
CA LEU A 261 -4.71 -14.52 5.62
C LEU A 261 -4.35 -13.82 4.32
N ILE A 262 -3.56 -12.75 4.40
CA ILE A 262 -3.02 -12.07 3.21
C ILE A 262 -2.17 -13.02 2.37
N ASP A 263 -1.35 -13.87 3.01
CA ASP A 263 -0.51 -14.85 2.32
C ASP A 263 -1.35 -15.94 1.65
N VAL A 264 -2.46 -16.35 2.27
CA VAL A 264 -3.43 -17.29 1.68
C VAL A 264 -4.05 -16.73 0.40
N LEU A 265 -4.36 -15.43 0.35
CA LEU A 265 -4.87 -14.79 -0.87
C LEU A 265 -3.81 -14.69 -1.98
N ARG A 266 -2.51 -14.64 -1.63
CA ARG A 266 -1.39 -14.58 -2.59
C ARG A 266 -1.08 -15.93 -3.24
N GLN A 267 -1.15 -17.04 -2.48
CA GLN A 267 -0.67 -18.36 -2.89
C GLN A 267 -1.37 -19.00 -4.11
N LYS A 268 -2.38 -18.36 -4.71
CA LYS A 268 -3.11 -18.92 -5.85
C LYS A 268 -2.31 -19.04 -7.15
N LYS A 269 -1.05 -18.53 -7.22
CA LYS A 269 -0.24 -18.55 -8.46
C LYS A 269 0.60 -19.83 -8.65
N ASP A 270 0.91 -20.57 -7.59
CA ASP A 270 1.88 -21.68 -7.68
C ASP A 270 1.25 -23.07 -7.85
N GLY A 271 -0.07 -23.17 -7.79
CA GLY A 271 -0.80 -24.45 -7.82
C GLY A 271 -1.39 -24.88 -9.17
N VAL A 272 -1.28 -24.10 -10.25
CA VAL A 272 -1.94 -24.38 -11.55
C VAL A 272 -0.96 -24.63 -12.71
N VAL A 273 0.34 -24.63 -12.47
CA VAL A 273 1.33 -24.91 -13.53
C VAL A 273 2.22 -26.10 -13.12
N LYS A 274 1.59 -27.20 -12.68
CA LYS A 274 2.19 -28.53 -12.73
C LYS A 274 1.07 -29.55 -12.96
N LYS A 275 0.67 -29.69 -14.20
CA LYS A 275 0.24 -30.94 -14.82
C LYS A 275 0.60 -30.88 -16.29
#